data_7740b97a22800bbeab7c42ac831f303d
#
_entry.id   7740b97a22800bbeab7c42ac831f303d
#
_cell.length_a   1.000
_cell.length_b   1.000
_cell.length_c   1.000
_cell.angle_alpha   90.00
_cell.angle_beta   90.00
_cell.angle_gamma   90.00
#
_symmetry.space_group_name_H-M   'P 1'
#
loop_
_entity.id
_entity.type
_entity.pdbx_description
1 polymer ?
#
loop_
_entity_poly.entity_id
_entity_poly.type
_entity_poly.pdbx_seq_one_letter_code
_entity_poly.pdbx_strand_id
1 'polypeptide(L)'
;MPKFTVQENPAALIIGKVQQLNPQQQQAFRNLSYVNFPSHLKPEDHPDEVALAIFQTNAVSAGENVGIFPQMARINHGCSSAFNVVYNWRDDEKILVVHALKNIQKGQVSWLLCFAHSSLTHPFMTRNY
;
A
#
# COMPACT_ATOMS: atom_id res chain seq x y z
N MET A 1 7.69 -13.73 35.52
CA MET A 1 8.69 -13.27 34.53
C MET A 1 8.01 -12.35 33.55
N PRO A 2 8.47 -11.12 33.39
CA PRO A 2 7.88 -10.25 32.38
C PRO A 2 8.18 -10.84 30.99
N LYS A 3 7.13 -11.12 30.23
CA LYS A 3 7.28 -11.45 28.81
C LYS A 3 7.76 -10.17 28.13
N PHE A 4 9.01 -10.14 27.74
CA PHE A 4 9.50 -9.15 26.80
C PHE A 4 8.80 -9.40 25.47
N THR A 5 7.76 -8.65 25.19
CA THR A 5 7.30 -8.50 23.82
C THR A 5 8.41 -7.76 23.10
N VAL A 6 9.16 -8.49 22.29
CA VAL A 6 10.06 -7.87 21.31
C VAL A 6 9.14 -7.04 20.42
N GLN A 7 9.19 -5.74 20.60
CA GLN A 7 8.49 -4.80 19.73
C GLN A 7 9.18 -4.90 18.38
N GLU A 8 8.60 -5.68 17.46
CA GLU A 8 9.17 -5.85 16.14
C GLU A 8 9.28 -4.48 15.46
N ASN A 9 10.46 -4.18 14.95
CA ASN A 9 10.69 -2.98 14.16
C ASN A 9 9.76 -3.02 12.93
N PRO A 10 8.87 -2.04 12.72
CA PRO A 10 7.96 -2.04 11.58
C PRO A 10 8.66 -2.18 10.23
N ALA A 11 9.83 -1.58 10.07
CA ALA A 11 10.63 -1.70 8.85
C ALA A 11 11.07 -3.15 8.61
N ALA A 12 11.56 -3.83 9.64
CA ALA A 12 11.96 -5.24 9.55
C ALA A 12 10.77 -6.15 9.21
N LEU A 13 9.60 -5.86 9.77
CA LEU A 13 8.37 -6.61 9.49
C LEU A 13 7.97 -6.47 8.01
N ILE A 14 7.98 -5.25 7.47
CA ILE A 14 7.66 -4.99 6.07
C ILE A 14 8.64 -5.70 5.14
N ILE A 15 9.93 -5.56 5.38
CA ILE A 15 10.98 -6.21 4.59
C ILE A 15 10.82 -7.74 4.62
N GLY A 16 10.59 -8.31 5.79
CA GLY A 16 10.35 -9.74 5.95
C GLY A 16 9.14 -10.23 5.17
N LYS A 17 8.05 -9.49 5.18
CA LYS A 17 6.85 -9.82 4.40
C LYS A 17 7.09 -9.75 2.89
N VAL A 18 7.82 -8.75 2.43
CA VAL A 18 8.19 -8.62 1.01
C VAL A 18 9.04 -9.81 0.57
N GLN A 19 9.99 -10.24 1.39
CA GLN A 19 10.83 -11.40 1.08
C GLN A 19 10.06 -12.72 1.02
N GLN A 20 8.92 -12.82 1.71
CA GLN A 20 8.05 -14.00 1.70
C GLN A 20 7.12 -14.06 0.48
N LEU A 21 7.02 -13.00 -0.31
CA LEU A 21 6.23 -12.99 -1.52
C LEU A 21 6.80 -13.97 -2.56
N ASN A 22 5.90 -14.63 -3.33
CA ASN A 22 6.36 -15.43 -4.45
C ASN A 22 6.95 -14.54 -5.57
N PRO A 23 7.67 -15.09 -6.56
CA PRO A 23 8.30 -14.26 -7.60
C PRO A 23 7.35 -13.37 -8.36
N GLN A 24 6.15 -13.84 -8.64
CA GLN A 24 5.12 -13.06 -9.35
C GLN A 24 4.62 -11.87 -8.51
N GLN A 25 4.37 -12.11 -7.22
CA GLN A 25 3.98 -11.07 -6.28
C GLN A 25 5.11 -10.06 -6.06
N GLN A 26 6.35 -10.53 -5.96
CA GLN A 26 7.53 -9.67 -5.85
C GLN A 26 7.64 -8.73 -7.05
N GLN A 27 7.46 -9.23 -8.25
CA GLN A 27 7.48 -8.42 -9.46
C GLN A 27 6.38 -7.37 -9.45
N ALA A 28 5.15 -7.76 -9.11
CA ALA A 28 4.02 -6.83 -9.01
C ALA A 28 4.29 -5.73 -7.98
N PHE A 29 4.83 -6.09 -6.82
CA PHE A 29 5.20 -5.14 -5.77
C PHE A 29 6.31 -4.18 -6.24
N ARG A 30 7.40 -4.72 -6.80
CA ARG A 30 8.56 -3.94 -7.26
C ARG A 30 8.25 -2.99 -8.41
N ASN A 31 7.20 -3.26 -9.18
CA ASN A 31 6.74 -2.40 -10.27
C ASN A 31 5.90 -1.22 -9.80
N LEU A 32 5.54 -1.13 -8.53
CA LEU A 32 4.78 0.00 -8.00
C LEU A 32 5.66 1.24 -7.89
N SER A 33 5.04 2.39 -8.13
CA SER A 33 5.70 3.68 -7.98
C SER A 33 5.93 4.02 -6.51
N TYR A 34 6.94 4.82 -6.25
CA TYR A 34 7.23 5.32 -4.91
C TYR A 34 7.75 6.74 -4.96
N VAL A 35 7.60 7.45 -3.84
CA VAL A 35 8.05 8.83 -3.66
C VAL A 35 8.88 8.93 -2.37
N ASN A 36 9.47 10.09 -2.14
CA ASN A 36 10.23 10.40 -0.91
C ASN A 36 11.41 9.45 -0.64
N PHE A 37 12.02 8.93 -1.71
CA PHE A 37 13.25 8.17 -1.57
C PHE A 37 14.42 9.13 -1.29
N PRO A 38 15.33 8.79 -0.35
CA PRO A 38 16.48 9.67 -0.05
C PRO A 38 17.34 9.94 -1.28
N SER A 39 17.57 11.23 -1.59
CA SER A 39 18.27 11.64 -2.80
C SER A 39 19.76 11.27 -2.82
N HIS A 40 20.34 11.02 -1.64
CA HIS A 40 21.74 10.62 -1.50
C HIS A 40 21.98 9.11 -1.67
N LEU A 41 20.91 8.31 -1.75
CA LEU A 41 20.98 6.86 -1.96
C LEU A 41 20.67 6.51 -3.40
N LYS A 42 21.36 5.48 -3.91
CA LYS A 42 21.03 4.87 -5.20
C LYS A 42 20.05 3.73 -4.98
N PRO A 43 18.87 3.75 -5.62
CA PRO A 43 17.88 2.70 -5.45
C PRO A 43 18.41 1.29 -5.74
N GLU A 44 19.30 1.15 -6.70
CA GLU A 44 19.88 -0.13 -7.10
C GLU A 44 20.70 -0.79 -5.99
N ASP A 45 21.31 0.03 -5.12
CA ASP A 45 22.16 -0.44 -4.03
C ASP A 45 21.39 -0.64 -2.72
N HIS A 46 20.14 -0.21 -2.66
CA HIS A 46 19.32 -0.21 -1.44
C HIS A 46 17.92 -0.80 -1.67
N PRO A 47 17.81 -2.11 -2.00
CA PRO A 47 16.52 -2.73 -2.31
C PRO A 47 15.55 -2.74 -1.13
N ASP A 48 16.03 -2.81 0.09
CA ASP A 48 15.18 -2.77 1.28
C ASP A 48 14.59 -1.38 1.53
N GLU A 49 15.38 -0.34 1.30
CA GLU A 49 14.91 1.05 1.37
C GLU A 49 13.87 1.34 0.30
N VAL A 50 14.06 0.80 -0.91
CA VAL A 50 13.07 0.89 -1.99
C VAL A 50 11.77 0.18 -1.59
N ALA A 51 11.85 -1.01 -1.00
CA ALA A 51 10.68 -1.73 -0.52
C ALA A 51 9.88 -0.93 0.51
N LEU A 52 10.56 -0.28 1.45
CA LEU A 52 9.92 0.60 2.43
C LEU A 52 9.25 1.81 1.77
N ALA A 53 9.91 2.44 0.80
CA ALA A 53 9.35 3.57 0.06
C ALA A 53 8.11 3.17 -0.75
N ILE A 54 8.13 2.01 -1.40
CA ILE A 54 6.98 1.45 -2.12
C ILE A 54 5.82 1.22 -1.15
N PHE A 55 6.09 0.61 -0.01
CA PHE A 55 5.07 0.34 1.00
C PHE A 55 4.45 1.64 1.52
N GLN A 56 5.26 2.60 1.92
CA GLN A 56 4.79 3.89 2.44
C GLN A 56 3.96 4.66 1.42
N THR A 57 4.30 4.55 0.14
CA THR A 57 3.59 5.25 -0.93
C THR A 57 2.24 4.62 -1.24
N ASN A 58 2.12 3.29 -1.19
CA ASN A 58 1.00 2.54 -1.76
C ASN A 58 0.10 1.84 -0.73
N ALA A 59 0.50 1.77 0.54
CA ALA A 59 -0.26 1.07 1.55
C ALA A 59 -1.59 1.77 1.87
N VAL A 60 -2.64 0.98 2.00
CA VAL A 60 -3.99 1.47 2.34
C VAL A 60 -4.58 0.67 3.48
N SER A 61 -5.51 1.27 4.20
CA SER A 61 -6.21 0.61 5.29
C SER A 61 -7.12 -0.51 4.79
N ALA A 62 -7.06 -1.65 5.47
CA ALA A 62 -7.89 -2.82 5.21
C ALA A 62 -8.39 -3.35 6.56
N GLY A 63 -9.48 -2.78 7.05
CA GLY A 63 -9.97 -3.04 8.40
C GLY A 63 -8.98 -2.57 9.46
N GLU A 64 -8.55 -3.47 10.34
CA GLU A 64 -7.53 -3.19 11.36
C GLU A 64 -6.09 -3.30 10.82
N ASN A 65 -5.94 -3.71 9.58
CA ASN A 65 -4.66 -3.93 8.93
C ASN A 65 -4.38 -2.88 7.86
N VAL A 66 -3.15 -2.90 7.36
CA VAL A 66 -2.71 -2.11 6.22
C VAL A 66 -2.19 -3.07 5.15
N GLY A 67 -2.53 -2.84 3.90
CA GLY A 67 -2.16 -3.72 2.81
C GLY A 67 -1.73 -2.99 1.55
N ILE A 68 -1.07 -3.74 0.69
CA ILE A 68 -0.74 -3.32 -0.68
C ILE A 68 -1.63 -4.09 -1.64
N PHE A 69 -2.31 -3.37 -2.51
CA PHE A 69 -3.20 -3.90 -3.54
C PHE A 69 -2.71 -3.39 -4.90
N PRO A 70 -1.88 -4.17 -5.62
CA PRO A 70 -1.18 -3.67 -6.80
C PRO A 70 -2.09 -3.10 -7.89
N GLN A 71 -3.25 -3.70 -8.10
CA GLN A 71 -4.20 -3.18 -9.11
C GLN A 71 -4.79 -1.83 -8.68
N MET A 72 -5.19 -1.71 -7.42
CA MET A 72 -5.74 -0.47 -6.88
C MET A 72 -4.67 0.62 -6.73
N ALA A 73 -3.44 0.25 -6.43
CA ALA A 73 -2.32 1.18 -6.29
C ALA A 73 -1.98 1.93 -7.60
N ARG A 74 -2.48 1.47 -8.74
CA ARG A 74 -2.34 2.15 -10.03
C ARG A 74 -3.36 3.28 -10.22
N ILE A 75 -4.35 3.38 -9.35
CA ILE A 75 -5.34 4.46 -9.39
C ILE A 75 -4.74 5.69 -8.72
N ASN A 76 -4.82 6.83 -9.38
CA ASN A 76 -4.29 8.08 -8.84
C ASN A 76 -5.12 8.57 -7.65
N HIS A 77 -4.48 9.28 -6.73
CA HIS A 77 -5.17 9.94 -5.63
C HIS A 77 -5.65 11.32 -6.05
N GLY A 78 -6.96 11.54 -5.93
CA GLY A 78 -7.58 12.83 -6.17
C GLY A 78 -8.14 13.40 -4.88
N CYS A 79 -7.97 14.69 -4.66
CA CYS A 79 -8.52 15.40 -3.52
C CYS A 79 -9.72 16.25 -3.92
N SER A 80 -10.59 16.56 -2.95
CA SER A 80 -11.76 17.41 -3.16
C SER A 80 -12.76 16.80 -4.19
N SER A 81 -13.13 17.51 -5.21
CA SER A 81 -14.11 17.08 -6.22
C SER A 81 -13.53 16.24 -7.36
N ALA A 82 -12.22 16.01 -7.36
CA ALA A 82 -11.55 15.30 -8.45
C ALA A 82 -11.75 13.78 -8.44
N PHE A 83 -12.12 13.20 -7.29
CA PHE A 83 -12.25 11.74 -7.17
C PHE A 83 -13.51 11.23 -7.88
N ASN A 84 -13.41 10.06 -8.50
CA ASN A 84 -14.51 9.37 -9.17
C ASN A 84 -14.64 7.90 -8.77
N VAL A 85 -13.76 7.42 -7.89
CA VAL A 85 -13.80 6.08 -7.32
C VAL A 85 -13.52 6.13 -5.82
N VAL A 86 -14.06 5.17 -5.09
CA VAL A 86 -13.75 4.92 -3.68
C VAL A 86 -13.45 3.44 -3.49
N TYR A 87 -12.69 3.10 -2.47
CA TYR A 87 -12.47 1.72 -2.11
C TYR A 87 -13.15 1.38 -0.77
N ASN A 88 -13.47 0.10 -0.61
CA ASN A 88 -14.03 -0.44 0.62
C ASN A 88 -13.44 -1.82 0.90
N TRP A 89 -12.99 -2.02 2.13
CA TRP A 89 -12.54 -3.32 2.60
C TRP A 89 -13.73 -4.12 3.11
N ARG A 90 -13.89 -5.33 2.60
CA ARG A 90 -14.89 -6.28 3.06
C ARG A 90 -14.24 -7.34 3.93
N ASP A 91 -14.37 -7.17 5.24
CA ASP A 91 -13.65 -8.00 6.20
C ASP A 91 -14.08 -9.46 6.17
N ASP A 92 -15.36 -9.73 5.95
CA ASP A 92 -15.89 -11.10 5.86
C ASP A 92 -15.33 -11.87 4.67
N GLU A 93 -15.21 -11.20 3.53
CA GLU A 93 -14.72 -11.78 2.28
C GLU A 93 -13.19 -11.63 2.11
N LYS A 94 -12.54 -10.79 2.93
CA LYS A 94 -11.12 -10.47 2.86
C LYS A 94 -10.69 -9.91 1.50
N ILE A 95 -11.53 -9.07 0.92
CA ILE A 95 -11.26 -8.41 -0.37
C ILE A 95 -11.40 -6.91 -0.26
N LEU A 96 -10.65 -6.20 -1.10
CA LEU A 96 -10.80 -4.77 -1.33
C LEU A 96 -11.62 -4.56 -2.59
N VAL A 97 -12.71 -3.80 -2.48
CA VAL A 97 -13.59 -3.48 -3.60
C VAL A 97 -13.44 -2.01 -3.94
N VAL A 98 -13.28 -1.73 -5.21
CA VAL A 98 -13.24 -0.36 -5.75
C VAL A 98 -14.55 -0.08 -6.45
N HIS A 99 -15.22 1.01 -6.07
CA HIS A 99 -16.50 1.42 -6.62
C HIS A 99 -16.35 2.72 -7.42
N ALA A 100 -16.90 2.74 -8.63
CA ALA A 100 -17.09 3.97 -9.38
C ALA A 100 -18.23 4.78 -8.74
N LEU A 101 -18.00 6.06 -8.51
CA LEU A 101 -19.03 6.98 -7.97
C LEU A 101 -19.87 7.63 -9.07
N LYS A 102 -19.40 7.56 -10.31
CA LYS A 102 -20.05 8.11 -11.50
C LYS A 102 -19.61 7.31 -12.71
N ASN A 103 -20.26 7.53 -13.84
CA ASN A 103 -19.86 6.89 -15.09
C ASN A 103 -18.45 7.32 -15.46
N ILE A 104 -17.59 6.35 -15.71
CA ILE A 104 -16.20 6.56 -16.14
C ILE A 104 -16.07 6.01 -17.54
N GLN A 105 -15.72 6.87 -18.51
CA GLN A 105 -15.53 6.48 -19.89
C GLN A 105 -14.11 5.91 -20.10
N LYS A 106 -13.98 5.07 -21.10
CA LYS A 106 -12.67 4.55 -21.50
C LYS A 106 -11.73 5.73 -21.81
N GLY A 107 -10.55 5.69 -21.24
CA GLY A 107 -9.54 6.74 -21.38
C GLY A 107 -9.61 7.86 -20.34
N GLN A 108 -10.66 7.91 -19.52
CA GLN A 108 -10.68 8.82 -18.37
C GLN A 108 -9.77 8.33 -17.25
N VAL A 109 -9.14 9.27 -16.55
CA VAL A 109 -8.32 8.96 -15.38
C VAL A 109 -9.23 8.61 -14.21
N SER A 110 -8.92 7.50 -13.54
CA SER A 110 -9.56 7.13 -12.28
C SER A 110 -8.85 7.80 -11.11
N TRP A 111 -9.60 8.54 -10.31
CA TRP A 111 -9.09 9.26 -9.15
C TRP A 111 -9.72 8.72 -7.87
N LEU A 112 -8.89 8.19 -7.00
CA LEU A 112 -9.29 7.70 -5.69
C LEU A 112 -9.45 8.87 -4.72
N LEU A 113 -10.46 8.79 -3.85
CA LEU A 113 -10.61 9.76 -2.77
C LEU A 113 -9.37 9.76 -1.89
N CYS A 114 -8.78 10.94 -1.71
CA CYS A 114 -7.66 11.14 -0.82
C CYS A 114 -8.16 11.14 0.63
N PHE A 115 -7.96 10.03 1.34
CA PHE A 115 -8.14 10.03 2.79
C PHE A 115 -6.92 10.68 3.42
N ALA A 116 -7.15 11.77 4.14
CA ALA A 116 -6.09 12.47 4.85
C ALA A 116 -5.29 11.52 5.75
N HIS A 117 -4.01 11.76 5.83
CA HIS A 117 -2.94 10.97 6.44
C HIS A 117 -3.10 10.58 7.93
N SER A 118 -4.30 10.56 8.48
CA SER A 118 -4.53 10.45 9.93
C SER A 118 -4.42 9.04 10.51
N SER A 119 -4.06 8.01 9.75
CA SER A 119 -4.14 6.64 10.26
C SER A 119 -2.86 5.81 10.12
N LEU A 120 -1.69 6.44 10.12
CA LEU A 120 -0.41 5.72 10.16
C LEU A 120 -0.09 5.08 11.54
N THR A 121 -1.07 5.02 12.45
CA THR A 121 -0.87 4.48 13.80
C THR A 121 -1.26 3.00 13.95
N HIS A 122 -1.69 2.33 12.89
CA HIS A 122 -2.10 0.93 12.95
C HIS A 122 -0.95 -0.03 12.60
N PRO A 123 -0.92 -1.22 13.24
CA PRO A 123 0.12 -2.21 12.95
C PRO A 123 0.06 -2.66 11.49
N PHE A 124 1.19 -2.61 10.85
CA PHE A 124 1.35 -2.94 9.44
C PHE A 124 1.27 -4.46 9.23
N MET A 125 0.32 -4.89 8.43
CA MET A 125 0.29 -6.25 7.90
C MET A 125 0.20 -6.20 6.38
N THR A 126 1.15 -6.82 5.72
CA THR A 126 1.04 -7.11 4.29
C THR A 126 0.25 -8.41 4.14
N ARG A 127 -0.79 -8.43 3.33
CA ARG A 127 -1.43 -9.67 2.92
C ARG A 127 -0.88 -10.09 1.56
N ASN A 128 -0.59 -11.37 1.45
CA ASN A 128 -0.29 -11.99 0.16
C ASN A 128 -1.60 -12.09 -0.64
N TYR A 129 -1.62 -11.53 -1.81
CA TYR A 129 -2.67 -11.67 -2.79
C TYR A 129 -2.13 -12.34 -4.04
#